data_8418b1440121a97a5c0b10d9ca811cc3
#
_entry.id   8418b1440121a97a5c0b10d9ca811cc3
#
_cell.length_a   1.000
_cell.length_b   1.000
_cell.length_c   1.000
_cell.angle_alpha   90.00
_cell.angle_beta   90.00
_cell.angle_gamma   90.00
#
_symmetry.space_group_name_H-M   'P 1'
#
loop_
_entity.id
_entity.type
_entity.pdbx_description
1 polymer ?
#
loop_
_entity_poly.entity_id
_entity_poly.type
_entity_poly.pdbx_seq_one_letter_code
_entity_poly.pdbx_strand_id
1 'polypeptide(L)'
;MRLLSFIALCGIVMAFTACSNEDVAQGSVETNTANNDNLTTFVTGNPATRTSLNYDDGAFFWESGDHIYVQDDNGTWHKSSNAPTEKTASFKFKVPGKYTDHTSYKVYYPGKQGVNNNVTISASQLQKTPNSTAHIGEAGDCGTADATGGNGVFNFRLDHQAAILVFQPFTENDAVKNCYLTKIEVTSDNDITDTYTLDTTSGQLTGSGSGKTITVTTKGDRSYAQGFPLKTSSANVATNGTYVVIRPGTHALTVRYWIKDYVTQVEGAVTKTYPTFDYEKNDYYDMTANLNVTDYDGRKYYMWDAKNNYWNGHEWNSTALGSLC
;
A
#
# COMPACT_ATOMS: atom_id res chain seq x y z
N MET A 1 47.30 52.22 34.05
CA MET A 1 48.40 52.02 33.08
C MET A 1 47.83 51.25 31.90
N ARG A 2 47.39 51.98 30.94
CA ARG A 2 47.61 52.00 29.50
C ARG A 2 48.00 50.66 28.90
N LEU A 3 47.21 50.13 27.97
CA LEU A 3 47.55 50.11 26.54
C LEU A 3 46.35 49.78 25.66
N LEU A 4 46.11 50.69 24.72
CA LEU A 4 45.18 50.47 23.55
C LEU A 4 45.86 49.51 22.56
N SER A 5 45.07 48.70 21.90
CA SER A 5 45.40 48.12 20.58
C SER A 5 44.18 48.00 19.69
N PHE A 6 44.33 48.56 18.53
CA PHE A 6 43.39 48.72 17.42
C PHE A 6 42.86 47.37 16.87
N ILE A 7 41.61 47.31 16.64
CA ILE A 7 40.99 46.25 15.86
C ILE A 7 40.69 46.81 14.48
N ALA A 8 41.34 46.22 13.48
CA ALA A 8 41.03 46.44 12.07
C ALA A 8 39.72 45.70 11.69
N LEU A 9 38.74 46.47 11.23
CA LEU A 9 37.46 45.99 10.71
C LEU A 9 37.66 45.53 9.28
N CYS A 10 37.76 44.20 9.05
CA CYS A 10 37.67 43.61 7.74
C CYS A 10 36.21 43.21 7.47
N GLY A 11 35.50 44.03 6.72
CA GLY A 11 34.17 43.70 6.20
C GLY A 11 34.26 42.65 5.13
N ILE A 12 33.75 41.45 5.42
CA ILE A 12 33.49 40.41 4.40
C ILE A 12 32.04 40.56 4.00
N VAL A 13 31.80 41.12 2.82
CA VAL A 13 30.51 41.06 2.14
C VAL A 13 30.33 39.63 1.61
N MET A 14 29.54 38.80 2.29
CA MET A 14 29.11 37.54 1.73
C MET A 14 27.93 37.82 0.79
N ALA A 15 28.21 37.80 -0.49
CA ALA A 15 27.18 37.69 -1.51
C ALA A 15 26.57 36.25 -1.43
N PHE A 16 25.35 36.18 -0.94
CA PHE A 16 24.56 34.95 -1.09
C PHE A 16 24.13 34.86 -2.56
N THR A 17 24.88 34.12 -3.36
CA THR A 17 24.38 33.58 -4.60
C THR A 17 23.51 32.39 -4.21
N ALA A 18 22.19 32.57 -4.34
CA ALA A 18 21.25 31.45 -4.34
C ALA A 18 21.50 30.62 -5.61
N CYS A 19 22.34 29.60 -5.50
CA CYS A 19 22.34 28.50 -6.44
C CYS A 19 21.18 27.58 -6.05
N SER A 20 20.12 27.64 -6.81
CA SER A 20 19.18 26.55 -6.88
C SER A 20 19.89 25.37 -7.55
N ASN A 21 20.50 24.51 -6.78
CA ASN A 21 20.93 23.19 -7.26
C ASN A 21 19.70 22.32 -7.35
N GLU A 22 19.11 22.27 -8.54
CA GLU A 22 18.37 21.09 -8.95
C GLU A 22 19.41 19.99 -9.22
N ASP A 23 19.78 19.24 -8.20
CA ASP A 23 20.47 17.96 -8.37
C ASP A 23 19.50 16.96 -9.00
N VAL A 24 19.41 17.04 -10.33
CA VAL A 24 18.98 15.93 -11.15
C VAL A 24 20.09 14.90 -11.07
N ALA A 25 19.88 13.82 -10.29
CA ALA A 25 20.77 12.67 -10.28
C ALA A 25 20.99 12.19 -11.72
N GLN A 26 22.16 12.55 -12.24
CA GLN A 26 22.62 12.17 -13.57
C GLN A 26 23.15 10.73 -13.45
N GLY A 27 22.25 9.76 -13.66
CA GLY A 27 22.63 8.38 -13.84
C GLY A 27 23.62 8.30 -15.01
N SER A 28 24.75 7.63 -14.77
CA SER A 28 25.84 7.39 -15.69
C SER A 28 25.35 7.09 -17.10
N VAL A 29 25.82 7.87 -18.06
CA VAL A 29 25.64 7.65 -19.49
C VAL A 29 26.44 6.39 -19.85
N GLU A 30 25.80 5.23 -19.90
CA GLU A 30 26.29 4.14 -20.72
C GLU A 30 25.98 4.46 -22.16
N THR A 31 27.02 4.78 -22.92
CA THR A 31 26.97 4.90 -24.38
C THR A 31 26.78 3.51 -25.00
N ASN A 32 25.54 3.05 -25.04
CA ASN A 32 25.11 2.02 -25.96
C ASN A 32 24.47 2.69 -27.15
N THR A 33 25.26 2.83 -28.23
CA THR A 33 24.83 3.17 -29.59
C THR A 33 23.98 2.04 -30.16
N ALA A 34 22.70 2.00 -29.79
CA ALA A 34 21.67 1.27 -30.50
C ALA A 34 20.46 2.22 -30.62
N ASN A 35 20.27 2.74 -31.86
CA ASN A 35 19.11 3.45 -32.40
C ASN A 35 18.11 4.05 -31.35
N ASN A 36 18.46 5.22 -30.79
CA ASN A 36 17.60 5.98 -29.89
C ASN A 36 16.64 6.94 -30.63
N ASP A 37 16.53 6.83 -31.95
CA ASP A 37 15.88 7.85 -32.80
C ASP A 37 14.35 7.82 -32.76
N ASN A 38 13.72 6.94 -31.92
CA ASN A 38 12.26 6.81 -31.87
C ASN A 38 11.68 6.66 -30.44
N LEU A 39 12.40 7.14 -29.41
CA LEU A 39 11.91 7.07 -28.03
C LEU A 39 11.49 8.43 -27.50
N THR A 40 10.22 8.57 -27.18
CA THR A 40 9.65 9.76 -26.53
C THR A 40 9.75 9.63 -25.02
N THR A 41 9.98 10.75 -24.32
CA THR A 41 10.12 10.80 -22.87
C THR A 41 8.81 11.17 -22.21
N PHE A 42 8.34 10.33 -21.30
CA PHE A 42 7.20 10.59 -20.43
C PHE A 42 7.70 10.72 -18.99
N VAL A 43 7.47 11.89 -18.39
CA VAL A 43 8.02 12.25 -17.08
C VAL A 43 6.89 12.30 -16.07
N THR A 44 7.09 11.63 -14.95
CA THR A 44 6.19 11.80 -13.80
C THR A 44 6.56 13.09 -13.09
N GLY A 45 5.67 14.08 -13.12
CA GLY A 45 5.87 15.35 -12.44
C GLY A 45 5.59 15.27 -10.95
N ASN A 46 5.89 16.34 -10.25
CA ASN A 46 5.78 16.68 -8.84
C ASN A 46 4.93 15.75 -7.89
N PRO A 47 5.17 15.71 -6.58
CA PRO A 47 5.06 14.59 -5.63
C PRO A 47 3.77 13.76 -5.53
N ALA A 48 2.78 13.95 -6.36
CA ALA A 48 1.44 13.38 -6.16
C ALA A 48 1.05 12.17 -7.04
N THR A 49 1.99 11.42 -7.68
CA THR A 49 1.58 10.33 -8.58
C THR A 49 2.58 9.19 -8.67
N ARG A 50 2.33 8.11 -7.93
CA ARG A 50 3.31 7.02 -7.80
C ARG A 50 2.61 5.76 -7.31
N THR A 51 3.25 4.60 -7.41
CA THR A 51 2.68 3.27 -7.16
C THR A 51 2.84 2.76 -5.73
N SER A 52 3.45 3.53 -4.82
CA SER A 52 3.46 3.24 -3.39
C SER A 52 3.21 4.51 -2.58
N LEU A 53 2.19 4.47 -1.72
CA LEU A 53 1.72 5.59 -0.90
C LEU A 53 2.64 5.83 0.29
N ASN A 54 2.98 7.10 0.57
CA ASN A 54 3.43 7.53 1.89
C ASN A 54 2.24 8.09 2.66
N TYR A 55 1.92 7.50 3.80
CA TYR A 55 0.74 7.84 4.59
C TYR A 55 0.73 9.31 5.07
N ASP A 56 1.89 9.85 5.43
CA ASP A 56 1.98 11.16 6.09
C ASP A 56 1.69 12.33 5.14
N ASP A 57 2.00 12.21 3.85
CA ASP A 57 1.87 13.28 2.86
C ASP A 57 1.07 12.86 1.60
N GLY A 58 0.55 11.63 1.58
CA GLY A 58 -0.16 11.09 0.42
C GLY A 58 0.72 10.93 -0.83
N ALA A 59 2.04 10.98 -0.68
CA ALA A 59 2.96 10.83 -1.80
C ALA A 59 3.10 9.37 -2.20
N PHE A 60 2.99 9.10 -3.50
CA PHE A 60 3.22 7.78 -4.08
C PHE A 60 4.61 7.69 -4.73
N PHE A 61 5.23 6.52 -4.76
CA PHE A 61 6.55 6.27 -5.33
C PHE A 61 6.49 5.17 -6.39
N TRP A 62 7.24 5.33 -7.45
CA TRP A 62 7.52 4.25 -8.40
C TRP A 62 8.41 3.21 -7.73
N GLU A 63 8.06 1.95 -7.91
CA GLU A 63 8.85 0.84 -7.42
C GLU A 63 9.67 0.21 -8.55
N SER A 64 10.72 -0.52 -8.20
CA SER A 64 11.56 -1.21 -9.19
C SER A 64 10.73 -2.09 -10.12
N GLY A 65 10.95 -1.95 -11.43
CA GLY A 65 10.28 -2.73 -12.47
C GLY A 65 8.90 -2.23 -12.90
N ASP A 66 8.43 -1.07 -12.41
CA ASP A 66 7.18 -0.48 -12.88
C ASP A 66 7.29 -0.01 -14.35
N HIS A 67 6.26 -0.26 -15.13
CA HIS A 67 6.15 0.15 -16.53
C HIS A 67 4.85 0.87 -16.80
N ILE A 68 4.87 1.84 -17.70
CA ILE A 68 3.68 2.49 -18.22
C ILE A 68 3.41 2.07 -19.65
N TYR A 69 2.18 2.28 -20.08
CA TYR A 69 1.75 2.17 -21.47
C TYR A 69 1.24 3.52 -21.94
N VAL A 70 1.59 3.92 -23.17
CA VAL A 70 1.18 5.18 -23.75
C VAL A 70 0.63 4.93 -25.15
N GLN A 71 -0.50 5.58 -25.46
CA GLN A 71 -1.12 5.50 -26.78
C GLN A 71 -0.45 6.50 -27.73
N ASP A 72 0.01 6.03 -28.88
CA ASP A 72 0.69 6.87 -29.89
C ASP A 72 -0.31 7.58 -30.83
N ASP A 73 0.21 8.37 -31.78
CA ASP A 73 -0.57 9.10 -32.80
C ASP A 73 -1.47 8.18 -33.67
N ASN A 74 -1.12 6.88 -33.77
CA ASN A 74 -1.86 5.89 -34.53
C ASN A 74 -2.89 5.12 -33.68
N GLY A 75 -3.04 5.47 -32.40
CA GLY A 75 -3.91 4.78 -31.46
C GLY A 75 -3.34 3.45 -30.94
N THR A 76 -2.05 3.16 -31.19
CA THR A 76 -1.38 1.95 -30.71
C THR A 76 -0.79 2.16 -29.32
N TRP A 77 -0.98 1.19 -28.42
CA TRP A 77 -0.43 1.23 -27.08
C TRP A 77 0.99 0.67 -27.06
N HIS A 78 1.92 1.42 -26.51
CA HIS A 78 3.32 1.04 -26.38
C HIS A 78 3.74 1.00 -24.92
N LYS A 79 4.39 -0.10 -24.51
CA LYS A 79 5.02 -0.26 -23.20
C LYS A 79 6.31 0.53 -23.13
N SER A 80 6.60 1.17 -21.98
CA SER A 80 7.91 1.80 -21.75
C SER A 80 9.05 0.80 -21.88
N SER A 81 10.12 1.20 -22.57
CA SER A 81 11.31 0.38 -22.80
C SER A 81 12.22 0.29 -21.58
N ASN A 82 12.07 1.20 -20.62
CA ASN A 82 12.80 1.25 -19.37
C ASN A 82 11.85 1.25 -18.18
N ALA A 83 12.40 0.95 -17.00
CA ALA A 83 11.71 0.95 -15.72
C ALA A 83 12.65 1.46 -14.62
N PRO A 84 12.12 1.96 -13.49
CA PRO A 84 12.91 2.23 -12.30
C PRO A 84 13.65 0.97 -11.84
N THR A 85 14.85 1.13 -11.32
CA THR A 85 15.63 0.05 -10.70
C THR A 85 15.51 0.05 -9.18
N GLU A 86 15.03 1.17 -8.62
CA GLU A 86 14.82 1.36 -7.20
C GLU A 86 13.58 2.24 -6.97
N LYS A 87 13.14 2.33 -5.72
CA LYS A 87 12.04 3.23 -5.33
C LYS A 87 12.41 4.68 -5.60
N THR A 88 11.59 5.37 -6.39
CA THR A 88 11.83 6.77 -6.77
C THR A 88 10.58 7.61 -6.82
N ALA A 89 10.74 8.88 -6.49
CA ALA A 89 9.69 9.87 -6.50
C ALA A 89 9.28 10.31 -7.90
N SER A 90 10.19 10.30 -8.87
CA SER A 90 9.92 10.65 -10.25
C SER A 90 10.75 9.77 -11.18
N PHE A 91 10.24 9.53 -12.38
CA PHE A 91 10.96 8.72 -13.35
C PHE A 91 10.71 9.22 -14.78
N LYS A 92 11.70 9.05 -15.64
CA LYS A 92 11.64 9.39 -17.07
C LYS A 92 11.47 8.09 -17.85
N PHE A 93 10.22 7.76 -18.16
CA PHE A 93 9.92 6.62 -19.01
C PHE A 93 10.26 6.91 -20.46
N LYS A 94 10.88 5.97 -21.13
CA LYS A 94 11.17 6.01 -22.56
C LYS A 94 10.18 5.09 -23.27
N VAL A 95 9.37 5.65 -24.16
CA VAL A 95 8.29 4.92 -24.82
C VAL A 95 8.51 4.97 -26.34
N PRO A 96 8.54 3.81 -27.02
CA PRO A 96 8.57 3.78 -28.49
C PRO A 96 7.23 4.23 -29.07
N GLY A 97 7.22 4.65 -30.33
CA GLY A 97 6.02 5.11 -31.02
C GLY A 97 6.14 6.54 -31.55
N LYS A 98 5.12 7.01 -32.23
CA LYS A 98 5.05 8.37 -32.79
C LYS A 98 4.22 9.25 -31.88
N TYR A 99 4.79 10.35 -31.38
CA TYR A 99 4.15 11.32 -30.45
C TYR A 99 4.43 12.75 -30.90
N THR A 100 3.96 13.09 -32.11
CA THR A 100 4.23 14.38 -32.76
C THR A 100 2.98 15.18 -33.09
N ASP A 101 1.84 14.51 -33.20
CA ASP A 101 0.61 15.10 -33.76
C ASP A 101 -0.33 15.67 -32.68
N HIS A 102 -0.08 15.33 -31.40
CA HIS A 102 -0.90 15.79 -30.28
C HIS A 102 -0.07 16.43 -29.16
N THR A 103 -0.71 17.27 -28.36
CA THR A 103 -0.13 17.87 -27.15
C THR A 103 -0.51 17.09 -25.87
N SER A 104 -1.36 16.05 -26.01
CA SER A 104 -1.79 15.18 -24.92
C SER A 104 -1.89 13.74 -25.38
N TYR A 105 -1.42 12.80 -24.56
CA TYR A 105 -1.43 11.37 -24.82
C TYR A 105 -1.95 10.59 -23.63
N LYS A 106 -2.77 9.58 -23.88
CA LYS A 106 -3.29 8.68 -22.85
C LYS A 106 -2.19 7.79 -22.31
N VAL A 107 -2.12 7.69 -20.99
CA VAL A 107 -1.18 6.85 -20.24
C VAL A 107 -1.96 5.94 -19.31
N TYR A 108 -1.52 4.69 -19.18
CA TYR A 108 -1.98 3.85 -18.08
C TYR A 108 -0.85 3.03 -17.46
N TYR A 109 -1.06 2.69 -16.19
CA TYR A 109 -0.27 1.75 -15.40
C TYR A 109 -1.20 0.62 -14.92
N PRO A 110 -0.98 -0.64 -15.34
CA PRO A 110 -1.92 -1.75 -15.01
C PRO A 110 -1.57 -2.47 -13.71
N GLY A 111 -0.67 -1.91 -12.90
CA GLY A 111 -0.06 -2.65 -11.79
C GLY A 111 1.07 -3.58 -12.26
N LYS A 112 1.83 -4.14 -11.31
CA LYS A 112 2.95 -5.04 -11.64
C LYS A 112 2.50 -6.38 -12.24
N GLN A 113 1.32 -6.86 -11.84
CA GLN A 113 0.75 -8.13 -12.33
C GLN A 113 -0.13 -7.93 -13.56
N GLY A 114 -0.35 -6.68 -13.98
CA GLY A 114 -1.21 -6.37 -15.11
C GLY A 114 -0.58 -6.73 -16.46
N VAL A 115 -1.39 -7.24 -17.37
CA VAL A 115 -1.00 -7.55 -18.75
C VAL A 115 -1.90 -6.74 -19.68
N ASN A 116 -1.29 -5.87 -20.48
CA ASN A 116 -2.00 -4.86 -21.24
C ASN A 116 -2.88 -4.02 -20.31
N ASN A 117 -4.16 -3.84 -20.61
CA ASN A 117 -5.12 -3.16 -19.76
C ASN A 117 -5.92 -4.09 -18.80
N ASN A 118 -5.48 -5.33 -18.63
CA ASN A 118 -6.05 -6.23 -17.61
C ASN A 118 -5.32 -6.00 -16.28
N VAL A 119 -6.08 -5.69 -15.26
CA VAL A 119 -5.62 -5.44 -13.89
C VAL A 119 -6.13 -6.56 -12.99
N THR A 120 -5.24 -7.20 -12.25
CA THR A 120 -5.63 -8.20 -11.26
C THR A 120 -5.47 -7.62 -9.86
N ILE A 121 -6.62 -7.40 -9.19
CA ILE A 121 -6.61 -7.14 -7.74
C ILE A 121 -6.49 -8.50 -7.06
N SER A 122 -5.38 -8.72 -6.38
CA SER A 122 -5.02 -10.02 -5.82
C SER A 122 -5.85 -10.35 -4.57
N ALA A 123 -6.43 -11.55 -4.54
CA ALA A 123 -7.07 -12.09 -3.34
C ALA A 123 -6.06 -12.43 -2.23
N SER A 124 -4.77 -12.57 -2.57
CA SER A 124 -3.68 -12.83 -1.62
C SER A 124 -2.64 -11.73 -1.74
N GLN A 125 -2.55 -10.89 -0.73
CA GLN A 125 -1.62 -9.77 -0.65
C GLN A 125 -0.60 -10.03 0.45
N LEU A 126 0.63 -9.52 0.32
CA LEU A 126 1.71 -9.70 1.28
C LEU A 126 2.35 -8.37 1.61
N GLN A 127 2.24 -7.94 2.86
CA GLN A 127 2.94 -6.78 3.38
C GLN A 127 4.05 -7.20 4.35
N LYS A 128 5.30 -6.85 4.05
CA LYS A 128 6.48 -7.31 4.81
C LYS A 128 6.85 -6.40 5.97
N THR A 129 6.45 -5.15 5.93
CA THR A 129 6.84 -4.13 6.92
C THR A 129 5.62 -3.26 7.25
N PRO A 130 5.37 -2.94 8.53
CA PRO A 130 4.33 -1.98 8.90
C PRO A 130 4.48 -0.66 8.15
N ASN A 131 3.36 0.00 7.85
CA ASN A 131 3.33 1.28 7.15
C ASN A 131 4.10 1.30 5.81
N SER A 132 4.24 0.14 5.16
CA SER A 132 4.88 0.03 3.86
C SER A 132 3.87 -0.32 2.79
N THR A 133 3.84 0.47 1.74
CA THR A 133 2.95 0.31 0.60
C THR A 133 3.65 -0.28 -0.64
N ALA A 134 4.88 -0.77 -0.48
CA ALA A 134 5.67 -1.34 -1.58
C ALA A 134 4.99 -2.50 -2.33
N HIS A 135 4.02 -3.15 -1.69
CA HIS A 135 3.29 -4.29 -2.28
C HIS A 135 2.04 -3.88 -3.06
N ILE A 136 1.55 -2.63 -2.98
CA ILE A 136 0.24 -2.27 -3.56
C ILE A 136 0.20 -2.42 -5.08
N GLY A 137 1.32 -2.13 -5.78
CA GLY A 137 1.43 -2.38 -7.21
C GLY A 137 1.32 -3.86 -7.59
N GLU A 138 1.85 -4.76 -6.75
CA GLU A 138 1.68 -6.22 -6.90
C GLU A 138 0.27 -6.67 -6.49
N ALA A 139 -0.36 -5.95 -5.56
CA ALA A 139 -1.71 -6.22 -5.09
C ALA A 139 -2.81 -5.79 -6.09
N GLY A 140 -2.46 -5.03 -7.13
CA GLY A 140 -3.38 -4.63 -8.18
C GLY A 140 -3.73 -3.14 -8.20
N ASP A 141 -2.95 -2.30 -7.51
CA ASP A 141 -3.08 -0.86 -7.73
C ASP A 141 -2.70 -0.53 -9.18
N CYS A 142 -3.51 0.32 -9.81
CA CYS A 142 -3.40 0.70 -11.21
C CYS A 142 -3.80 2.16 -11.38
N GLY A 143 -3.49 2.74 -12.54
CA GLY A 143 -3.78 4.16 -12.74
C GLY A 143 -3.86 4.56 -14.21
N THR A 144 -4.51 5.70 -14.45
CA THR A 144 -4.60 6.34 -15.77
C THR A 144 -4.18 7.80 -15.70
N ALA A 145 -3.76 8.36 -16.83
CA ALA A 145 -3.39 9.76 -16.93
C ALA A 145 -3.55 10.29 -18.36
N ASP A 146 -3.60 11.62 -18.47
CA ASP A 146 -3.33 12.36 -19.70
C ASP A 146 -1.96 13.01 -19.55
N ALA A 147 -0.99 12.55 -20.34
CA ALA A 147 0.33 13.16 -20.41
C ALA A 147 0.29 14.36 -21.32
N THR A 148 0.74 15.53 -20.86
CA THR A 148 0.73 16.79 -21.60
C THR A 148 2.14 17.31 -21.81
N GLY A 149 2.41 17.90 -22.98
CA GLY A 149 3.72 18.46 -23.29
C GLY A 149 3.95 18.66 -24.77
N GLY A 150 5.20 18.53 -25.19
CA GLY A 150 5.64 18.69 -26.58
C GLY A 150 7.15 18.52 -26.71
N ASN A 151 7.64 18.63 -27.94
CA ASN A 151 9.08 18.51 -28.25
C ASN A 151 9.72 17.21 -27.70
N GLY A 152 8.98 16.10 -27.74
CA GLY A 152 9.44 14.80 -27.30
C GLY A 152 9.48 14.60 -25.78
N VAL A 153 8.90 15.53 -24.99
CA VAL A 153 8.78 15.42 -23.53
C VAL A 153 7.35 15.71 -23.09
N PHE A 154 6.73 14.75 -22.40
CA PHE A 154 5.36 14.85 -21.87
C PHE A 154 5.36 14.57 -20.38
N ASN A 155 4.64 15.38 -19.61
CA ASN A 155 4.48 15.23 -18.18
C ASN A 155 3.12 14.63 -17.86
N PHE A 156 3.05 13.75 -16.87
CA PHE A 156 1.79 13.15 -16.46
C PHE A 156 1.71 12.92 -14.95
N ARG A 157 0.49 12.77 -14.52
CA ARG A 157 0.11 12.37 -13.16
C ARG A 157 -0.91 11.24 -13.27
N LEU A 158 -0.62 10.09 -12.62
CA LEU A 158 -1.57 9.01 -12.54
C LEU A 158 -2.69 9.33 -11.54
N ASP A 159 -3.92 9.07 -11.93
CA ASP A 159 -5.06 8.93 -11.03
C ASP A 159 -5.26 7.44 -10.77
N HIS A 160 -5.14 7.03 -9.51
CA HIS A 160 -5.30 5.62 -9.12
C HIS A 160 -6.74 5.17 -9.35
N GLN A 161 -6.90 3.94 -9.81
CA GLN A 161 -8.20 3.39 -10.15
C GLN A 161 -8.65 2.28 -9.19
N ALA A 162 -7.83 1.95 -8.19
CA ALA A 162 -8.18 1.14 -7.03
C ALA A 162 -8.53 2.01 -5.82
N ALA A 163 -9.15 1.42 -4.80
CA ALA A 163 -9.29 1.98 -3.46
C ALA A 163 -8.35 1.26 -2.49
N ILE A 164 -7.86 1.96 -1.47
CA ILE A 164 -6.91 1.42 -0.50
C ILE A 164 -7.50 1.49 0.91
N LEU A 165 -7.58 0.35 1.60
CA LEU A 165 -7.94 0.30 3.01
C LEU A 165 -6.66 0.32 3.85
N VAL A 166 -6.63 1.17 4.89
CA VAL A 166 -5.49 1.33 5.81
C VAL A 166 -5.89 0.85 7.19
N PHE A 167 -5.59 -0.38 7.50
CA PHE A 167 -5.92 -0.97 8.78
C PHE A 167 -4.92 -0.55 9.86
N GLN A 168 -5.46 -0.04 10.97
CA GLN A 168 -4.69 0.40 12.14
C GLN A 168 -5.27 -0.25 13.41
N PRO A 169 -5.06 -1.55 13.63
CA PRO A 169 -5.55 -2.23 14.81
C PRO A 169 -4.77 -1.80 16.05
N PHE A 170 -5.48 -1.72 17.18
CA PHE A 170 -4.91 -1.42 18.48
C PHE A 170 -5.65 -2.19 19.57
N THR A 171 -5.13 -2.21 20.79
CA THR A 171 -5.77 -2.87 21.93
C THR A 171 -5.38 -2.24 23.25
N GLU A 172 -6.31 -2.21 24.19
CA GLU A 172 -6.05 -1.87 25.60
C GLU A 172 -5.80 -3.10 26.45
N ASN A 173 -6.08 -4.30 25.91
CA ASN A 173 -5.89 -5.57 26.61
C ASN A 173 -4.41 -5.97 26.60
N ASP A 174 -3.81 -6.09 27.79
CA ASP A 174 -2.38 -6.38 27.96
C ASP A 174 -1.98 -7.76 27.43
N ALA A 175 -2.86 -8.76 27.45
CA ALA A 175 -2.59 -10.05 26.85
C ALA A 175 -2.46 -9.95 25.33
N VAL A 176 -3.31 -9.15 24.68
CA VAL A 176 -3.27 -8.93 23.21
C VAL A 176 -2.09 -8.05 22.80
N LYS A 177 -1.61 -7.16 23.67
CA LYS A 177 -0.40 -6.35 23.38
C LYS A 177 0.86 -7.18 23.17
N ASN A 178 0.91 -8.40 23.68
CA ASN A 178 2.02 -9.33 23.47
C ASN A 178 1.86 -10.17 22.20
N CYS A 179 0.72 -10.06 21.51
CA CYS A 179 0.45 -10.77 20.28
C CYS A 179 0.96 -10.02 19.04
N TYR A 180 0.99 -10.75 17.95
CA TYR A 180 1.32 -10.24 16.62
C TYR A 180 0.12 -10.41 15.69
N LEU A 181 -0.14 -9.39 14.89
CA LEU A 181 -1.06 -9.46 13.76
C LEU A 181 -0.39 -10.29 12.67
N THR A 182 -0.93 -11.44 12.33
CA THR A 182 -0.35 -12.36 11.34
C THR A 182 -0.97 -12.21 9.97
N LYS A 183 -2.26 -11.86 9.91
CA LYS A 183 -2.99 -11.55 8.68
C LYS A 183 -4.27 -10.78 8.98
N ILE A 184 -4.76 -10.07 7.96
CA ILE A 184 -6.10 -9.50 7.93
C ILE A 184 -6.86 -10.14 6.77
N GLU A 185 -8.06 -10.60 7.02
CA GLU A 185 -8.98 -11.13 6.02
C GLU A 185 -10.16 -10.16 5.88
N VAL A 186 -10.35 -9.64 4.68
CA VAL A 186 -11.43 -8.71 4.32
C VAL A 186 -12.42 -9.45 3.45
N THR A 187 -13.67 -9.57 3.91
CA THR A 187 -14.76 -10.16 3.14
C THR A 187 -15.83 -9.10 2.87
N SER A 188 -16.29 -9.02 1.63
CA SER A 188 -17.31 -8.09 1.16
C SER A 188 -18.60 -8.82 0.80
N ASP A 189 -19.72 -8.10 0.79
CA ASP A 189 -21.00 -8.56 0.27
C ASP A 189 -20.99 -8.75 -1.26
N ASN A 190 -20.08 -8.08 -1.97
CA ASN A 190 -19.89 -8.18 -3.41
C ASN A 190 -18.40 -8.33 -3.79
N ASP A 191 -18.06 -8.26 -5.09
CA ASP A 191 -16.70 -8.50 -5.56
C ASP A 191 -15.75 -7.34 -5.25
N ILE A 192 -14.63 -7.67 -4.60
CA ILE A 192 -13.53 -6.73 -4.27
C ILE A 192 -12.19 -7.16 -4.87
N THR A 193 -12.11 -8.35 -5.44
CA THR A 193 -10.90 -8.95 -6.02
C THR A 193 -11.27 -9.79 -7.24
N ASP A 194 -10.53 -9.66 -8.29
CA ASP A 194 -10.54 -10.48 -9.52
C ASP A 194 -9.62 -9.82 -10.57
N THR A 195 -9.71 -10.31 -11.81
CA THR A 195 -9.11 -9.64 -12.96
C THR A 195 -10.16 -8.79 -13.67
N TYR A 196 -9.89 -7.49 -13.75
CA TYR A 196 -10.75 -6.49 -14.36
C TYR A 196 -10.09 -5.89 -15.59
N THR A 197 -10.88 -5.29 -16.47
CA THR A 197 -10.36 -4.51 -17.60
C THR A 197 -10.31 -3.03 -17.21
N LEU A 198 -9.14 -2.43 -17.28
CA LEU A 198 -8.98 -0.98 -17.12
C LEU A 198 -9.44 -0.30 -18.41
N ASP A 199 -10.56 0.41 -18.34
CA ASP A 199 -10.99 1.29 -19.42
C ASP A 199 -10.08 2.52 -19.43
N THR A 200 -9.20 2.57 -20.41
CA THR A 200 -8.20 3.62 -20.55
C THR A 200 -8.79 4.99 -20.95
N THR A 201 -10.08 5.05 -21.27
CA THR A 201 -10.79 6.31 -21.57
C THR A 201 -11.45 6.89 -20.34
N SER A 202 -12.23 6.10 -19.61
CA SER A 202 -12.92 6.51 -18.39
C SER A 202 -12.06 6.37 -17.12
N GLY A 203 -11.00 5.59 -17.21
CA GLY A 203 -10.16 5.22 -16.07
C GLY A 203 -10.85 4.27 -15.09
N GLN A 204 -11.93 3.59 -15.47
CA GLN A 204 -12.66 2.70 -14.58
C GLN A 204 -12.21 1.24 -14.74
N LEU A 205 -12.25 0.49 -13.64
CA LEU A 205 -12.16 -0.96 -13.66
C LEU A 205 -13.50 -1.54 -14.04
N THR A 206 -13.59 -2.10 -15.26
CA THR A 206 -14.81 -2.68 -15.83
C THR A 206 -14.77 -4.20 -15.80
N GLY A 207 -15.94 -4.80 -15.98
CA GLY A 207 -16.13 -6.25 -15.85
C GLY A 207 -16.70 -6.62 -14.48
N SER A 208 -17.09 -7.87 -14.34
CA SER A 208 -17.61 -8.44 -13.10
C SER A 208 -16.63 -9.47 -12.56
N GLY A 209 -16.28 -9.32 -11.29
CA GLY A 209 -15.52 -10.32 -10.54
C GLY A 209 -16.44 -11.25 -9.74
N SER A 210 -15.85 -12.27 -9.16
CA SER A 210 -16.54 -13.19 -8.24
C SER A 210 -15.86 -13.24 -6.86
N GLY A 211 -14.66 -12.69 -6.75
CA GLY A 211 -13.85 -12.72 -5.54
C GLY A 211 -14.33 -11.73 -4.51
N LYS A 212 -14.80 -12.24 -3.38
CA LYS A 212 -15.34 -11.43 -2.28
C LYS A 212 -14.43 -11.35 -1.05
N THR A 213 -13.31 -12.04 -1.08
CA THR A 213 -12.40 -12.12 0.07
C THR A 213 -10.98 -11.86 -0.34
N ILE A 214 -10.33 -10.96 0.37
CA ILE A 214 -8.90 -10.67 0.27
C ILE A 214 -8.25 -11.00 1.59
N THR A 215 -7.10 -11.68 1.54
CA THR A 215 -6.24 -11.91 2.69
C THR A 215 -4.92 -11.19 2.49
N VAL A 216 -4.57 -10.27 3.40
CA VAL A 216 -3.22 -9.71 3.48
C VAL A 216 -2.44 -10.38 4.60
N THR A 217 -1.33 -10.98 4.26
CA THR A 217 -0.38 -11.55 5.24
C THR A 217 0.59 -10.47 5.69
N THR A 218 0.70 -10.30 7.02
CA THR A 218 1.58 -9.32 7.65
C THR A 218 2.85 -10.02 8.15
N LYS A 219 3.69 -10.45 7.23
CA LYS A 219 4.91 -11.20 7.55
C LYS A 219 6.08 -10.69 6.72
N GLY A 220 7.10 -10.24 7.43
CA GLY A 220 8.37 -9.83 6.83
C GLY A 220 9.50 -10.77 7.17
N ASP A 221 10.69 -10.30 6.85
CA ASP A 221 11.95 -10.93 7.24
C ASP A 221 12.42 -10.38 8.60
N ARG A 222 13.22 -11.14 9.32
CA ARG A 222 13.86 -10.72 10.60
C ARG A 222 12.87 -10.11 11.60
N SER A 223 12.78 -8.78 11.68
CA SER A 223 12.02 -8.05 12.70
C SER A 223 10.52 -8.33 12.66
N TYR A 224 9.97 -8.74 11.53
CA TYR A 224 8.54 -8.99 11.32
C TYR A 224 8.24 -10.43 10.92
N ALA A 225 9.15 -11.37 11.22
CA ALA A 225 8.97 -12.79 10.91
C ALA A 225 7.75 -13.40 11.64
N GLN A 226 7.33 -12.80 12.75
CA GLN A 226 6.17 -13.21 13.55
C GLN A 226 4.88 -12.46 13.19
N GLY A 227 4.94 -11.46 12.31
CA GLY A 227 3.84 -10.54 12.01
C GLY A 227 4.07 -9.14 12.58
N PHE A 228 3.05 -8.29 12.52
CA PHE A 228 3.14 -6.91 13.00
C PHE A 228 2.75 -6.81 14.48
N PRO A 229 3.47 -6.02 15.30
CA PRO A 229 3.20 -5.95 16.74
C PRO A 229 1.89 -5.21 17.04
N LEU A 230 1.18 -5.64 18.10
CA LEU A 230 -0.08 -5.04 18.58
C LEU A 230 0.11 -4.24 19.89
N LYS A 231 1.23 -3.62 20.08
CA LYS A 231 1.65 -3.00 21.36
C LYS A 231 1.08 -1.61 21.65
N THR A 232 0.19 -1.08 20.82
CA THR A 232 -0.39 0.27 20.98
C THR A 232 -1.80 0.23 21.55
N SER A 233 -2.13 1.22 22.39
CA SER A 233 -3.47 1.41 22.96
C SER A 233 -4.35 2.35 22.14
N SER A 234 -3.84 2.89 21.05
CA SER A 234 -4.55 3.70 20.08
C SER A 234 -4.05 3.39 18.67
N ALA A 235 -4.81 3.77 17.67
CA ALA A 235 -4.43 3.63 16.26
C ALA A 235 -3.06 4.28 15.98
N ASN A 236 -2.18 3.55 15.32
CA ASN A 236 -0.83 4.00 15.00
C ASN A 236 -0.32 3.29 13.75
N VAL A 237 -0.38 3.98 12.63
CA VAL A 237 0.02 3.44 11.32
C VAL A 237 1.47 2.96 11.30
N ALA A 238 2.39 3.65 11.99
CA ALA A 238 3.81 3.29 12.00
C ALA A 238 4.09 1.96 12.73
N THR A 239 3.21 1.54 13.65
CA THR A 239 3.42 0.31 14.42
C THR A 239 2.94 -0.94 13.68
N ASN A 240 1.77 -0.86 13.04
CA ASN A 240 1.15 -2.03 12.40
C ASN A 240 0.24 -1.67 11.22
N GLY A 241 0.36 -0.46 10.68
CA GLY A 241 -0.40 -0.03 9.51
C GLY A 241 -0.32 -1.04 8.38
N THR A 242 -1.48 -1.56 7.97
CA THR A 242 -1.61 -2.63 6.98
C THR A 242 -2.51 -2.15 5.84
N TYR A 243 -2.01 -2.22 4.61
CA TYR A 243 -2.69 -1.71 3.42
C TYR A 243 -3.28 -2.85 2.61
N VAL A 244 -4.51 -2.67 2.16
CA VAL A 244 -5.22 -3.63 1.30
C VAL A 244 -5.80 -2.91 0.10
N VAL A 245 -5.45 -3.38 -1.09
CA VAL A 245 -6.01 -2.88 -2.36
C VAL A 245 -7.31 -3.61 -2.63
N ILE A 246 -8.38 -2.88 -2.91
CA ILE A 246 -9.69 -3.40 -3.26
C ILE A 246 -10.22 -2.76 -4.54
N ARG A 247 -11.16 -3.43 -5.20
CA ARG A 247 -11.97 -2.80 -6.24
C ARG A 247 -12.81 -1.69 -5.62
N PRO A 248 -12.84 -0.47 -6.21
CA PRO A 248 -13.75 0.59 -5.79
C PRO A 248 -15.22 0.19 -5.96
N GLY A 249 -16.07 0.75 -5.12
CA GLY A 249 -17.51 0.55 -5.17
C GLY A 249 -18.14 0.57 -3.78
N THR A 250 -19.44 0.31 -3.75
CA THR A 250 -20.22 0.28 -2.51
C THR A 250 -20.15 -1.12 -1.91
N HIS A 251 -19.54 -1.24 -0.73
CA HIS A 251 -19.28 -2.52 -0.05
C HIS A 251 -19.66 -2.47 1.42
N ALA A 252 -20.24 -3.57 1.93
CA ALA A 252 -20.30 -3.86 3.35
C ALA A 252 -19.19 -4.85 3.69
N LEU A 253 -18.33 -4.53 4.67
CA LEU A 253 -17.13 -5.31 4.94
C LEU A 253 -17.20 -6.05 6.27
N THR A 254 -16.76 -7.30 6.27
CA THR A 254 -16.42 -8.07 7.47
C THR A 254 -14.92 -8.30 7.48
N VAL A 255 -14.25 -7.86 8.54
CA VAL A 255 -12.81 -7.92 8.66
C VAL A 255 -12.42 -8.79 9.84
N ARG A 256 -11.56 -9.77 9.58
CA ARG A 256 -10.98 -10.65 10.61
C ARG A 256 -9.51 -10.31 10.79
N TYR A 257 -9.15 -9.94 12.00
CA TYR A 257 -7.77 -9.70 12.43
C TYR A 257 -7.25 -10.96 13.11
N TRP A 258 -6.38 -11.69 12.45
CA TRP A 258 -5.75 -12.88 13.00
C TRP A 258 -4.54 -12.49 13.83
N ILE A 259 -4.57 -12.92 15.10
CA ILE A 259 -3.55 -12.58 16.08
C ILE A 259 -2.97 -13.85 16.68
N LYS A 260 -1.67 -13.83 16.99
CA LYS A 260 -0.95 -14.95 17.57
C LYS A 260 -0.05 -14.50 18.69
N ASP A 261 -0.12 -15.21 19.81
CA ASP A 261 0.89 -15.18 20.86
C ASP A 261 1.91 -16.30 20.61
N TYR A 262 3.15 -15.92 20.39
CA TYR A 262 4.23 -16.89 20.12
C TYR A 262 4.83 -17.50 21.38
N VAL A 263 4.51 -17.00 22.58
CA VAL A 263 4.92 -17.60 23.86
C VAL A 263 3.99 -18.77 24.20
N THR A 264 2.70 -18.52 24.17
CA THR A 264 1.67 -19.55 24.48
C THR A 264 1.29 -20.38 23.25
N GLN A 265 1.68 -19.97 22.05
CA GLN A 265 1.28 -20.55 20.75
C GLN A 265 -0.22 -20.45 20.46
N VAL A 266 -0.96 -19.64 21.21
CA VAL A 266 -2.39 -19.41 20.99
C VAL A 266 -2.58 -18.48 19.78
N GLU A 267 -3.47 -18.88 18.90
CA GLU A 267 -3.88 -18.10 17.72
C GLU A 267 -5.40 -17.95 17.70
N GLY A 268 -5.89 -16.80 17.30
CA GLY A 268 -7.32 -16.52 17.19
C GLY A 268 -7.59 -15.35 16.27
N ALA A 269 -8.87 -15.04 16.06
CA ALA A 269 -9.28 -13.92 15.25
C ALA A 269 -10.29 -13.04 15.96
N VAL A 270 -10.13 -11.72 15.83
CA VAL A 270 -11.13 -10.72 16.21
C VAL A 270 -11.84 -10.24 14.95
N THR A 271 -13.17 -10.30 14.95
CA THR A 271 -13.99 -9.89 13.81
C THR A 271 -14.59 -8.51 14.06
N LYS A 272 -14.53 -7.66 13.05
CA LYS A 272 -15.19 -6.35 12.99
C LYS A 272 -16.05 -6.27 11.72
N THR A 273 -17.19 -5.62 11.82
CA THR A 273 -18.08 -5.37 10.67
C THR A 273 -18.14 -3.87 10.42
N TYR A 274 -18.10 -3.49 9.16
CA TYR A 274 -18.24 -2.13 8.69
C TYR A 274 -19.49 -2.06 7.81
N PRO A 275 -20.39 -1.09 8.07
CA PRO A 275 -21.62 -0.95 7.30
C PRO A 275 -21.30 -0.63 5.83
N THR A 276 -22.31 -0.74 5.00
CA THR A 276 -22.22 -0.35 3.58
C THR A 276 -21.68 1.07 3.45
N PHE A 277 -20.63 1.21 2.66
CA PHE A 277 -19.93 2.46 2.39
C PHE A 277 -19.43 2.47 0.95
N ASP A 278 -19.31 3.66 0.36
CA ASP A 278 -18.81 3.85 -0.99
C ASP A 278 -17.30 4.12 -0.95
N TYR A 279 -16.52 3.13 -1.37
CA TYR A 279 -15.05 3.21 -1.44
C TYR A 279 -14.65 3.70 -2.82
N GLU A 280 -14.36 4.99 -2.92
CA GLU A 280 -14.03 5.64 -4.19
C GLU A 280 -12.62 5.29 -4.66
N LYS A 281 -12.41 5.33 -5.98
CA LYS A 281 -11.09 5.22 -6.58
C LYS A 281 -10.21 6.42 -6.21
N ASN A 282 -8.90 6.24 -6.22
CA ASN A 282 -7.89 7.26 -5.91
C ASN A 282 -7.92 7.74 -4.45
N ASP A 283 -8.65 7.04 -3.57
CA ASP A 283 -8.76 7.36 -2.15
C ASP A 283 -8.21 6.23 -1.27
N TYR A 284 -7.81 6.59 -0.05
CA TYR A 284 -7.49 5.65 1.00
C TYR A 284 -8.37 5.88 2.24
N TYR A 285 -8.70 4.80 2.94
CA TYR A 285 -9.67 4.79 4.04
C TYR A 285 -9.05 4.23 5.31
N ASP A 286 -9.04 5.03 6.37
CA ASP A 286 -8.57 4.60 7.69
C ASP A 286 -9.57 3.66 8.36
N MET A 287 -9.10 2.44 8.61
CA MET A 287 -9.86 1.35 9.22
C MET A 287 -9.31 1.06 10.61
N THR A 288 -9.70 1.85 11.59
CA THR A 288 -9.27 1.65 12.98
C THR A 288 -10.08 0.54 13.65
N ALA A 289 -9.43 -0.29 14.46
CA ALA A 289 -10.08 -1.37 15.18
C ALA A 289 -9.46 -1.59 16.56
N ASN A 290 -10.27 -1.45 17.60
CA ASN A 290 -9.88 -1.90 18.94
C ASN A 290 -10.09 -3.42 19.02
N LEU A 291 -9.00 -4.18 19.17
CA LEU A 291 -8.99 -5.65 19.23
C LEU A 291 -9.15 -6.17 20.67
N ASN A 292 -10.08 -5.59 21.41
CA ASN A 292 -10.38 -6.09 22.75
C ASN A 292 -10.97 -7.49 22.67
N VAL A 293 -10.39 -8.40 23.44
CA VAL A 293 -10.88 -9.75 23.67
C VAL A 293 -11.35 -9.86 25.13
N THR A 294 -12.30 -10.74 25.39
CA THR A 294 -12.69 -11.04 26.74
C THR A 294 -11.61 -11.93 27.34
N ASP A 295 -10.95 -11.45 28.39
CA ASP A 295 -10.03 -12.27 29.17
C ASP A 295 -10.86 -13.11 30.15
N TYR A 296 -10.77 -14.41 29.99
CA TYR A 296 -11.39 -15.35 30.90
C TYR A 296 -10.37 -15.75 31.95
N ASP A 297 -10.56 -15.32 33.17
CA ASP A 297 -9.65 -15.52 34.32
C ASP A 297 -9.59 -16.97 34.85
N GLY A 298 -10.10 -17.90 34.08
CA GLY A 298 -10.08 -19.33 34.43
C GLY A 298 -11.06 -19.77 35.50
N ARG A 299 -11.97 -18.88 35.92
CA ARG A 299 -13.00 -19.21 36.92
C ARG A 299 -14.27 -19.72 36.25
N LYS A 300 -14.61 -20.98 36.43
CA LYS A 300 -15.93 -21.63 36.21
C LYS A 300 -16.59 -21.22 34.86
N TYR A 301 -16.06 -21.67 33.76
CA TYR A 301 -16.73 -21.56 32.49
C TYR A 301 -17.53 -22.82 32.19
N TYR A 302 -18.78 -22.65 31.84
CA TYR A 302 -19.61 -23.74 31.35
C TYR A 302 -19.38 -23.89 29.84
N MET A 303 -19.33 -25.12 29.38
CA MET A 303 -19.42 -25.34 27.94
C MET A 303 -20.75 -24.77 27.46
N TRP A 304 -20.76 -24.19 26.28
CA TRP A 304 -21.84 -23.36 25.75
C TRP A 304 -23.22 -24.04 25.72
N ASP A 305 -23.32 -25.35 25.70
CA ASP A 305 -24.54 -26.14 25.75
C ASP A 305 -24.72 -26.92 27.05
N ALA A 306 -23.83 -26.74 28.03
CA ALA A 306 -23.93 -27.44 29.30
C ALA A 306 -25.13 -26.89 30.12
N LYS A 307 -25.87 -27.79 30.74
CA LYS A 307 -26.93 -27.40 31.69
C LYS A 307 -26.33 -26.62 32.85
N ASN A 308 -27.08 -25.64 33.33
CA ASN A 308 -26.69 -24.86 34.48
C ASN A 308 -26.34 -25.81 35.66
N ASN A 309 -25.21 -25.59 36.30
CA ASN A 309 -24.63 -26.40 37.36
C ASN A 309 -24.11 -27.78 36.95
N TYR A 310 -24.09 -28.16 35.68
CA TYR A 310 -23.56 -29.46 35.26
C TYR A 310 -22.07 -29.65 35.67
N TRP A 311 -21.28 -28.58 35.55
CA TRP A 311 -19.86 -28.57 35.85
C TRP A 311 -19.53 -28.19 37.31
N ASN A 312 -20.54 -27.94 38.15
CA ASN A 312 -20.31 -27.60 39.54
C ASN A 312 -19.70 -28.83 40.25
N GLY A 313 -18.49 -28.68 40.78
CA GLY A 313 -17.70 -29.77 41.36
C GLY A 313 -16.87 -30.55 40.32
N HIS A 314 -16.93 -30.19 39.02
CA HIS A 314 -16.13 -30.77 37.96
C HIS A 314 -15.27 -29.69 37.31
N GLU A 315 -14.55 -28.94 38.12
CA GLU A 315 -13.64 -27.91 37.67
C GLU A 315 -12.48 -28.53 36.87
N TRP A 316 -11.88 -27.74 36.00
CA TRP A 316 -10.82 -28.16 35.08
C TRP A 316 -9.66 -28.96 35.72
N ASN A 317 -9.39 -28.72 36.97
CA ASN A 317 -8.33 -29.42 37.74
C ASN A 317 -8.83 -30.66 38.50
N SER A 318 -10.09 -31.06 38.36
CA SER A 318 -10.60 -32.27 38.99
C SER A 318 -10.27 -33.50 38.15
N THR A 319 -9.90 -34.60 38.81
CA THR A 319 -9.61 -35.89 38.15
C THR A 319 -10.80 -36.48 37.38
N ALA A 320 -12.02 -36.01 37.65
CA ALA A 320 -13.24 -36.43 36.95
C ALA A 320 -13.36 -35.86 35.53
N LEU A 321 -12.75 -34.71 35.25
CA LEU A 321 -12.76 -34.12 33.91
C LEU A 321 -11.75 -34.76 32.95
N GLY A 322 -10.68 -35.36 33.45
CA GLY A 322 -9.69 -36.10 32.67
C GLY A 322 -10.22 -37.37 32.00
N SER A 323 -11.43 -37.82 32.36
CA SER A 323 -12.09 -38.99 31.75
C SER A 323 -13.18 -38.65 30.75
N LEU A 324 -13.44 -37.35 30.50
CA LEU A 324 -14.49 -36.85 29.59
C LEU A 324 -13.94 -36.20 28.31
N CYS A 325 -12.59 -36.09 28.16
CA CYS A 325 -11.93 -35.61 26.94
C CYS A 325 -11.38 -36.77 26.12
#